data_3b5b5733b98e7af1810cf3d859fe2a64
#
_entry.id   3b5b5733b98e7af1810cf3d859fe2a64
#
_cell.length_a   1.000
_cell.length_b   1.000
_cell.length_c   1.000
_cell.angle_alpha   90.00
_cell.angle_beta   90.00
_cell.angle_gamma   90.00
#
_symmetry.space_group_name_H-M   'P 1'
#
loop_
_entity.id
_entity.type
_entity.pdbx_description
1 polymer ?
#
loop_
_entity_poly.entity_id
_entity_poly.type
_entity_poly.pdbx_seq_one_letter_code
_entity_poly.pdbx_strand_id
1 'polypeptide(L)'
;MDYRDQPLGALAVAIPRATRLFRQYDLDFCCGGKQTLLRAVTKKELDIDAIEQQLAEIAQQPDTSTDWKTAPLADIIDFIIPRYHDRHRQELPELVLMADKVERVHGDKLPCPHGLAVQLQLILDELTQHMMKEEQILFPMIRGGMGRQAAGPISVMEREHDDAGDILEEIKRLTNNVTPPEGACVTWRALYAGINEFITDLMEHIHLENNLLFPRALCGE
;
A
#
# COMPACT_ATOMS: atom_id res chain seq x y z
N MET A 1 9.22 25.08 3.44
CA MET A 1 9.85 23.99 2.65
C MET A 1 9.12 23.94 1.32
N ASP A 2 9.81 23.73 0.23
CA ASP A 2 9.17 23.53 -1.06
C ASP A 2 8.87 22.02 -1.20
N TYR A 3 7.58 21.65 -1.09
CA TYR A 3 7.18 20.23 -1.14
C TYR A 3 6.93 19.75 -2.58
N ARG A 4 6.59 20.65 -3.48
CA ARG A 4 6.10 20.33 -4.84
C ARG A 4 7.11 19.57 -5.69
N ASP A 5 8.40 19.85 -5.53
CA ASP A 5 9.47 19.20 -6.29
C ASP A 5 10.03 17.94 -5.62
N GLN A 6 9.53 17.60 -4.40
CA GLN A 6 9.97 16.42 -3.69
C GLN A 6 9.19 15.18 -4.13
N PRO A 7 9.85 13.99 -4.17
CA PRO A 7 9.17 12.72 -4.41
C PRO A 7 8.14 12.41 -3.32
N LEU A 8 7.00 11.83 -3.70
CA LEU A 8 5.94 11.44 -2.75
C LEU A 8 6.46 10.49 -1.66
N GLY A 9 7.27 9.50 -2.03
CA GLY A 9 7.88 8.58 -1.06
C GLY A 9 8.80 9.27 -0.07
N ALA A 10 9.59 10.26 -0.52
CA ALA A 10 10.44 11.05 0.38
C ALA A 10 9.62 11.91 1.35
N LEU A 11 8.54 12.52 0.89
CA LEU A 11 7.61 13.25 1.75
C LEU A 11 6.90 12.33 2.74
N ALA A 12 6.49 11.13 2.32
CA ALA A 12 5.88 10.12 3.19
C ALA A 12 6.82 9.67 4.31
N VAL A 13 8.13 9.56 4.02
CA VAL A 13 9.18 9.26 5.03
C VAL A 13 9.47 10.46 5.93
N ALA A 14 9.50 11.68 5.36
CA ALA A 14 9.93 12.88 6.10
C ALA A 14 8.83 13.42 7.03
N ILE A 15 7.57 13.34 6.64
CA ILE A 15 6.44 13.95 7.34
C ILE A 15 5.55 12.86 7.93
N PRO A 16 5.52 12.71 9.25
CA PRO A 16 4.64 11.75 9.92
C PRO A 16 3.19 11.93 9.48
N ARG A 17 2.51 10.82 9.20
CA ARG A 17 1.10 10.83 8.74
C ARG A 17 0.82 11.46 7.37
N ALA A 18 1.84 11.86 6.59
CA ALA A 18 1.64 12.30 5.21
C ALA A 18 0.97 11.22 4.35
N THR A 19 1.25 9.94 4.62
CA THR A 19 0.62 8.79 3.93
C THR A 19 -0.90 8.82 4.02
N ARG A 20 -1.47 9.24 5.17
CA ARG A 20 -2.91 9.42 5.33
C ARG A 20 -3.47 10.49 4.38
N LEU A 21 -2.77 11.62 4.26
CA LEU A 21 -3.15 12.69 3.34
C LEU A 21 -3.06 12.22 1.89
N PHE A 22 -1.98 11.53 1.54
CA PHE A 22 -1.81 11.00 0.18
C PHE A 22 -2.91 10.00 -0.19
N ARG A 23 -3.30 9.10 0.70
CA ARG A 23 -4.45 8.21 0.48
C ARG A 23 -5.76 8.96 0.31
N GLN A 24 -6.00 10.01 1.09
CA GLN A 24 -7.22 10.82 0.97
C GLN A 24 -7.37 11.44 -0.43
N TYR A 25 -6.26 11.80 -1.07
CA TYR A 25 -6.21 12.34 -2.42
C TYR A 25 -5.90 11.28 -3.48
N ASP A 26 -5.87 10.01 -3.09
CA ASP A 26 -5.52 8.89 -3.96
C ASP A 26 -4.19 9.12 -4.71
N LEU A 27 -3.18 9.62 -3.99
CA LEU A 27 -1.81 9.81 -4.47
C LEU A 27 -0.97 8.58 -4.12
N ASP A 28 -0.41 7.94 -5.13
CA ASP A 28 0.43 6.76 -4.95
C ASP A 28 1.83 7.15 -4.45
N PHE A 29 2.05 6.97 -3.16
CA PHE A 29 3.31 7.24 -2.46
C PHE A 29 4.16 5.98 -2.24
N CYS A 30 3.60 4.79 -2.49
CA CYS A 30 4.27 3.50 -2.26
C CYS A 30 4.96 2.96 -3.52
N CYS A 31 4.24 2.68 -4.59
CA CYS A 31 4.80 2.21 -5.86
C CYS A 31 5.25 3.39 -6.73
N GLY A 32 4.40 4.39 -6.90
CA GLY A 32 4.70 5.64 -7.61
C GLY A 32 5.46 6.68 -6.80
N GLY A 33 6.03 6.32 -5.65
CA GLY A 33 6.69 7.25 -4.72
C GLY A 33 7.88 8.03 -5.27
N LYS A 34 8.46 7.60 -6.40
CA LYS A 34 9.56 8.31 -7.10
C LYS A 34 9.10 9.56 -7.86
N GLN A 35 7.80 9.73 -8.14
CA GLN A 35 7.26 10.93 -8.79
C GLN A 35 7.17 12.10 -7.82
N THR A 36 7.32 13.33 -8.33
CA THR A 36 7.17 14.55 -7.50
C THR A 36 5.71 14.79 -7.12
N LEU A 37 5.52 15.48 -5.99
CA LEU A 37 4.17 15.89 -5.54
C LEU A 37 3.45 16.69 -6.64
N LEU A 38 4.13 17.65 -7.26
CA LEU A 38 3.55 18.46 -8.34
C LEU A 38 3.04 17.59 -9.48
N ARG A 39 3.84 16.62 -9.94
CA ARG A 39 3.44 15.73 -11.03
C ARG A 39 2.22 14.88 -10.68
N ALA A 40 2.20 14.31 -9.47
CA ALA A 40 1.11 13.47 -9.01
C ALA A 40 -0.21 14.25 -8.89
N VAL A 41 -0.14 15.45 -8.29
CA VAL A 41 -1.28 16.35 -8.10
C VAL A 41 -1.82 16.87 -9.43
N THR A 42 -0.93 17.26 -10.37
CA THR A 42 -1.32 17.72 -11.71
C THR A 42 -2.02 16.61 -12.50
N LYS A 43 -1.53 15.35 -12.41
CA LYS A 43 -2.16 14.21 -13.10
C LYS A 43 -3.61 13.97 -12.64
N LYS A 44 -3.93 14.34 -11.41
CA LYS A 44 -5.26 14.17 -10.81
C LYS A 44 -6.08 15.46 -10.76
N GLU A 45 -5.60 16.53 -11.40
CA GLU A 45 -6.27 17.84 -11.43
C GLU A 45 -6.62 18.41 -10.04
N LEU A 46 -5.75 18.15 -9.05
CA LEU A 46 -5.93 18.59 -7.67
C LEU A 46 -5.26 19.95 -7.43
N ASP A 47 -5.67 20.65 -6.36
CA ASP A 47 -5.07 21.90 -5.93
C ASP A 47 -3.78 21.65 -5.13
N ILE A 48 -2.64 21.99 -5.73
CA ILE A 48 -1.32 21.81 -5.14
C ILE A 48 -1.13 22.67 -3.88
N ASP A 49 -1.61 23.91 -3.91
CA ASP A 49 -1.42 24.84 -2.79
C ASP A 49 -2.20 24.38 -1.54
N ALA A 50 -3.40 23.84 -1.75
CA ALA A 50 -4.19 23.24 -0.67
C ALA A 50 -3.52 22.00 -0.07
N ILE A 51 -2.88 21.15 -0.88
CA ILE A 51 -2.16 19.95 -0.40
C ILE A 51 -0.88 20.34 0.33
N GLU A 52 -0.11 21.31 -0.19
CA GLU A 52 1.09 21.83 0.49
C GLU A 52 0.77 22.45 1.85
N GLN A 53 -0.33 23.19 1.94
CA GLN A 53 -0.79 23.75 3.22
C GLN A 53 -1.10 22.63 4.23
N GLN A 54 -1.83 21.60 3.83
CA GLN A 54 -2.15 20.48 4.72
C GLN A 54 -0.88 19.70 5.14
N LEU A 55 0.08 19.50 4.24
CA LEU A 55 1.38 18.90 4.57
C LEU A 55 2.14 19.74 5.60
N ALA A 56 2.14 21.08 5.45
CA ALA A 56 2.78 21.98 6.41
C ALA A 56 2.11 21.94 7.79
N GLU A 57 0.79 21.83 7.84
CA GLU A 57 0.04 21.69 9.10
C GLU A 57 0.34 20.35 9.79
N ILE A 58 0.40 19.24 9.02
CA ILE A 58 0.74 17.91 9.53
C ILE A 58 2.18 17.90 10.07
N ALA A 59 3.13 18.51 9.34
CA ALA A 59 4.54 18.54 9.72
C ALA A 59 4.82 19.28 11.04
N GLN A 60 3.91 20.16 11.48
CA GLN A 60 4.03 20.87 12.76
C GLN A 60 3.47 20.07 13.95
N GLN A 61 2.77 18.97 13.70
CA GLN A 61 2.19 18.17 14.79
C GLN A 61 3.26 17.27 15.43
N PRO A 62 3.24 17.10 16.76
CA PRO A 62 4.15 16.19 17.43
C PRO A 62 3.98 14.77 16.90
N ASP A 63 5.10 14.11 16.60
CA ASP A 63 5.14 12.72 16.21
C ASP A 63 5.37 11.83 17.42
N THR A 64 4.50 10.86 17.63
CA THR A 64 4.61 9.84 18.67
C THR A 64 4.78 8.44 18.07
N SER A 65 4.92 8.34 16.74
CA SER A 65 5.12 7.07 16.04
C SER A 65 6.58 6.58 16.14
N THR A 66 6.80 5.32 15.79
CA THR A 66 8.15 4.76 15.70
C THR A 66 8.94 5.46 14.60
N ASP A 67 10.15 5.92 14.93
CA ASP A 67 11.05 6.51 13.92
C ASP A 67 11.75 5.41 13.10
N TRP A 68 11.09 4.96 12.05
CA TRP A 68 11.63 3.96 11.13
C TRP A 68 12.85 4.41 10.32
N LYS A 69 13.15 5.72 10.29
CA LYS A 69 14.33 6.26 9.59
C LYS A 69 15.64 5.86 10.27
N THR A 70 15.60 5.73 11.59
CA THR A 70 16.78 5.41 12.40
C THR A 70 16.72 4.03 13.05
N ALA A 71 15.57 3.37 13.03
CA ALA A 71 15.42 2.02 13.56
C ALA A 71 16.31 1.01 12.83
N PRO A 72 16.87 -0.01 13.50
CA PRO A 72 17.57 -1.11 12.83
C PRO A 72 16.72 -1.76 11.73
N LEU A 73 17.32 -2.17 10.61
CA LEU A 73 16.59 -2.84 9.52
C LEU A 73 15.88 -4.11 9.99
N ALA A 74 16.49 -4.83 10.94
CA ALA A 74 15.89 -6.00 11.55
C ALA A 74 14.56 -5.69 12.26
N ASP A 75 14.46 -4.53 12.93
CA ASP A 75 13.25 -4.11 13.64
C ASP A 75 12.12 -3.75 12.66
N ILE A 76 12.47 -3.17 11.49
CA ILE A 76 11.50 -2.93 10.41
C ILE A 76 10.93 -4.27 9.91
N ILE A 77 11.79 -5.26 9.66
CA ILE A 77 11.36 -6.60 9.23
C ILE A 77 10.51 -7.29 10.32
N ASP A 78 10.92 -7.17 11.60
CA ASP A 78 10.18 -7.71 12.74
C ASP A 78 8.81 -7.06 12.92
N PHE A 79 8.63 -5.86 12.42
CA PHE A 79 7.34 -5.17 12.38
C PHE A 79 6.51 -5.59 11.15
N ILE A 80 7.12 -5.66 9.96
CA ILE A 80 6.42 -5.97 8.70
C ILE A 80 5.73 -7.33 8.78
N ILE A 81 6.42 -8.38 9.22
CA ILE A 81 5.91 -9.75 9.19
C ILE A 81 4.60 -9.87 10.00
N PRO A 82 4.54 -9.60 11.30
CA PRO A 82 3.31 -9.78 12.07
C PRO A 82 2.26 -8.71 11.75
N ARG A 83 2.67 -7.50 11.37
CA ARG A 83 1.72 -6.40 11.13
C ARG A 83 1.04 -6.49 9.78
N TYR A 84 1.75 -6.94 8.75
CA TYR A 84 1.24 -6.96 7.38
C TYR A 84 1.15 -8.37 6.80
N HIS A 85 2.23 -9.16 6.77
CA HIS A 85 2.22 -10.47 6.13
C HIS A 85 1.20 -11.41 6.75
N ASP A 86 1.25 -11.57 8.07
CA ASP A 86 0.33 -12.46 8.78
C ASP A 86 -1.12 -11.98 8.65
N ARG A 87 -1.32 -10.66 8.67
CA ARG A 87 -2.63 -10.07 8.51
C ARG A 87 -3.18 -10.27 7.09
N HIS A 88 -2.39 -10.03 6.07
CA HIS A 88 -2.81 -10.29 4.68
C HIS A 88 -3.18 -11.75 4.44
N ARG A 89 -2.40 -12.69 5.01
CA ARG A 89 -2.71 -14.13 4.95
C ARG A 89 -4.04 -14.51 5.61
N GLN A 90 -4.44 -13.78 6.65
CA GLN A 90 -5.69 -14.03 7.36
C GLN A 90 -6.89 -13.37 6.66
N GLU A 91 -6.76 -12.12 6.25
CA GLU A 91 -7.88 -11.31 5.77
C GLU A 91 -8.25 -11.58 4.30
N LEU A 92 -7.26 -11.74 3.41
CA LEU A 92 -7.54 -11.90 1.98
C LEU A 92 -8.43 -13.10 1.64
N PRO A 93 -8.22 -14.31 2.19
CA PRO A 93 -9.13 -15.44 1.92
C PRO A 93 -10.58 -15.17 2.33
N GLU A 94 -10.80 -14.41 3.41
CA GLU A 94 -12.15 -14.04 3.85
C GLU A 94 -12.77 -13.02 2.88
N LEU A 95 -12.00 -12.05 2.39
CA LEU A 95 -12.47 -11.08 1.40
C LEU A 95 -12.85 -11.75 0.08
N VAL A 96 -12.07 -12.73 -0.38
CA VAL A 96 -12.40 -13.54 -1.58
C VAL A 96 -13.75 -14.24 -1.41
N LEU A 97 -13.95 -14.94 -0.27
CA LEU A 97 -15.21 -15.63 0.02
C LEU A 97 -16.41 -14.66 0.10
N MET A 98 -16.19 -13.49 0.70
CA MET A 98 -17.23 -12.47 0.78
C MET A 98 -17.58 -11.89 -0.59
N ALA A 99 -16.59 -11.66 -1.46
CA ALA A 99 -16.80 -11.16 -2.81
C ALA A 99 -17.57 -12.18 -3.66
N ASP A 100 -17.16 -13.47 -3.66
CA ASP A 100 -17.91 -14.55 -4.32
C ASP A 100 -19.38 -14.58 -3.87
N LYS A 101 -19.61 -14.46 -2.56
CA LYS A 101 -20.99 -14.43 -2.03
C LYS A 101 -21.77 -13.22 -2.52
N VAL A 102 -21.15 -12.03 -2.55
CA VAL A 102 -21.80 -10.79 -3.03
C VAL A 102 -22.14 -10.92 -4.51
N GLU A 103 -21.22 -11.36 -5.35
CA GLU A 103 -21.43 -11.55 -6.78
C GLU A 103 -22.54 -12.59 -7.05
N ARG A 104 -22.54 -13.71 -6.34
CA ARG A 104 -23.56 -14.75 -6.49
C ARG A 104 -24.96 -14.30 -6.07
N VAL A 105 -25.07 -13.51 -4.98
CA VAL A 105 -26.36 -13.09 -4.43
C VAL A 105 -26.94 -11.85 -5.12
N HIS A 106 -26.08 -11.01 -5.66
CA HIS A 106 -26.44 -9.71 -6.22
C HIS A 106 -26.09 -9.56 -7.70
N GLY A 107 -25.73 -10.66 -8.38
CA GLY A 107 -25.22 -10.65 -9.76
C GLY A 107 -26.17 -10.07 -10.80
N ASP A 108 -27.47 -10.03 -10.54
CA ASP A 108 -28.48 -9.43 -11.38
C ASP A 108 -28.65 -7.91 -11.18
N LYS A 109 -27.97 -7.32 -10.21
CA LYS A 109 -28.03 -5.88 -9.93
C LYS A 109 -26.92 -5.13 -10.68
N LEU A 110 -27.26 -4.00 -11.30
CA LEU A 110 -26.31 -3.15 -12.02
C LEU A 110 -25.02 -2.77 -11.23
N PRO A 111 -25.09 -2.42 -9.93
CA PRO A 111 -23.88 -2.06 -9.17
C PRO A 111 -23.08 -3.27 -8.64
N CYS A 112 -23.44 -4.51 -9.02
CA CYS A 112 -22.68 -5.69 -8.58
C CYS A 112 -21.24 -5.62 -9.09
N PRO A 113 -20.20 -5.80 -8.23
CA PRO A 113 -18.80 -5.70 -8.62
C PRO A 113 -18.32 -7.00 -9.29
N HIS A 114 -18.86 -7.32 -10.45
CA HIS A 114 -18.50 -8.53 -11.19
C HIS A 114 -17.00 -8.61 -11.47
N GLY A 115 -16.39 -9.73 -11.11
CA GLY A 115 -14.97 -9.99 -11.24
C GLY A 115 -14.15 -9.58 -10.03
N LEU A 116 -14.76 -9.02 -8.99
CA LEU A 116 -14.05 -8.63 -7.77
C LEU A 116 -13.42 -9.84 -7.06
N ALA A 117 -14.15 -10.96 -6.96
CA ALA A 117 -13.60 -12.18 -6.35
C ALA A 117 -12.37 -12.70 -7.11
N VAL A 118 -12.36 -12.57 -8.42
CA VAL A 118 -11.20 -12.95 -9.25
C VAL A 118 -10.00 -12.06 -8.97
N GLN A 119 -10.19 -10.73 -8.86
CA GLN A 119 -9.10 -9.81 -8.55
C GLN A 119 -8.55 -10.02 -7.12
N LEU A 120 -9.42 -10.26 -6.15
CA LEU A 120 -9.01 -10.58 -4.78
C LEU A 120 -8.27 -11.92 -4.69
N GLN A 121 -8.66 -12.92 -5.49
CA GLN A 121 -7.94 -14.19 -5.57
C GLN A 121 -6.55 -13.98 -6.22
N LEU A 122 -6.48 -13.20 -7.30
CA LEU A 122 -5.22 -12.89 -7.97
C LEU A 122 -4.22 -12.24 -7.01
N ILE A 123 -4.64 -11.18 -6.29
CA ILE A 123 -3.74 -10.51 -5.35
C ILE A 123 -3.37 -11.41 -4.16
N LEU A 124 -4.24 -12.30 -3.71
CA LEU A 124 -3.94 -13.30 -2.68
C LEU A 124 -2.82 -14.24 -3.13
N ASP A 125 -2.91 -14.75 -4.37
CA ASP A 125 -1.92 -15.68 -4.92
C ASP A 125 -0.57 -14.99 -5.12
N GLU A 126 -0.56 -13.79 -5.66
CA GLU A 126 0.66 -12.99 -5.88
C GLU A 126 1.33 -12.60 -4.57
N LEU A 127 0.59 -12.03 -3.61
CA LEU A 127 1.15 -11.64 -2.31
C LEU A 127 1.63 -12.85 -1.50
N THR A 128 0.98 -14.01 -1.62
CA THR A 128 1.45 -15.24 -0.95
C THR A 128 2.84 -15.62 -1.42
N GLN A 129 3.10 -15.57 -2.73
CA GLN A 129 4.41 -15.87 -3.30
C GLN A 129 5.44 -14.77 -3.05
N HIS A 130 5.02 -13.52 -3.08
CA HIS A 130 5.82 -12.35 -2.80
C HIS A 130 6.38 -12.40 -1.36
N MET A 131 5.51 -12.44 -0.36
CA MET A 131 5.89 -12.52 1.06
C MET A 131 6.77 -13.75 1.36
N MET A 132 6.54 -14.88 0.68
CA MET A 132 7.40 -16.06 0.82
C MET A 132 8.83 -15.79 0.34
N LYS A 133 9.02 -15.10 -0.79
CA LYS A 133 10.36 -14.72 -1.31
C LYS A 133 11.06 -13.76 -0.36
N GLU A 134 10.34 -12.82 0.24
CA GLU A 134 10.89 -11.92 1.23
C GLU A 134 11.35 -12.65 2.49
N GLU A 135 10.48 -13.42 3.09
CA GLU A 135 10.75 -14.12 4.35
C GLU A 135 11.84 -15.20 4.20
N GLN A 136 11.92 -15.86 3.06
CA GLN A 136 12.87 -16.96 2.86
C GLN A 136 14.21 -16.51 2.23
N ILE A 137 14.23 -15.38 1.52
CA ILE A 137 15.40 -14.95 0.76
C ILE A 137 15.82 -13.52 1.14
N LEU A 138 14.98 -12.52 0.87
CA LEU A 138 15.39 -11.13 0.95
C LEU A 138 15.63 -10.67 2.39
N PHE A 139 14.69 -10.94 3.31
CA PHE A 139 14.84 -10.55 4.71
C PHE A 139 16.01 -11.24 5.41
N PRO A 140 16.27 -12.54 5.20
CA PRO A 140 17.51 -13.17 5.67
C PRO A 140 18.79 -12.54 5.12
N MET A 141 18.82 -12.14 3.84
CA MET A 141 19.96 -11.42 3.26
C MET A 141 20.18 -10.07 3.95
N ILE A 142 19.12 -9.28 4.15
CA ILE A 142 19.21 -7.99 4.83
C ILE A 142 19.68 -8.17 6.27
N ARG A 143 19.10 -9.10 7.04
CA ARG A 143 19.51 -9.41 8.43
C ARG A 143 20.96 -9.90 8.53
N GLY A 144 21.44 -10.59 7.49
CA GLY A 144 22.80 -11.07 7.39
C GLY A 144 23.82 -10.02 6.94
N GLY A 145 23.44 -8.73 6.79
CA GLY A 145 24.30 -7.66 6.33
C GLY A 145 24.65 -7.74 4.84
N MET A 146 23.90 -8.51 4.06
CA MET A 146 24.08 -8.67 2.62
C MET A 146 23.18 -7.75 1.79
N GLY A 147 22.69 -6.65 2.37
CA GLY A 147 21.75 -5.75 1.70
C GLY A 147 22.27 -5.19 0.38
N ARG A 148 23.57 -4.84 0.28
CA ARG A 148 24.17 -4.38 -0.97
C ARG A 148 24.15 -5.41 -2.09
N GLN A 149 24.18 -6.70 -1.77
CA GLN A 149 24.09 -7.80 -2.72
C GLN A 149 22.64 -8.15 -3.09
N ALA A 150 21.67 -7.61 -2.37
CA ALA A 150 20.25 -7.88 -2.56
C ALA A 150 19.59 -7.04 -3.68
N ALA A 151 20.35 -6.28 -4.48
CA ALA A 151 19.81 -5.41 -5.54
C ALA A 151 18.92 -6.17 -6.55
N GLY A 152 19.30 -7.39 -6.92
CA GLY A 152 18.49 -8.25 -7.81
C GLY A 152 17.16 -8.65 -7.18
N PRO A 153 17.14 -9.30 -6.01
CA PRO A 153 15.92 -9.60 -5.27
C PRO A 153 15.05 -8.34 -5.02
N ILE A 154 15.61 -7.23 -4.57
CA ILE A 154 14.87 -5.98 -4.35
C ILE A 154 14.19 -5.51 -5.63
N SER A 155 14.89 -5.51 -6.78
CA SER A 155 14.28 -5.11 -8.06
C SER A 155 13.13 -6.03 -8.50
N VAL A 156 13.11 -7.29 -8.06
CA VAL A 156 11.97 -8.19 -8.27
C VAL A 156 10.80 -7.76 -7.39
N MET A 157 11.04 -7.51 -6.10
CA MET A 157 10.00 -7.06 -5.18
C MET A 157 9.37 -5.73 -5.62
N GLU A 158 10.18 -4.74 -6.01
CA GLU A 158 9.66 -3.45 -6.51
C GLU A 158 8.72 -3.63 -7.72
N ARG A 159 9.01 -4.54 -8.65
CA ARG A 159 8.12 -4.83 -9.80
C ARG A 159 6.82 -5.51 -9.37
N GLU A 160 6.90 -6.46 -8.45
CA GLU A 160 5.72 -7.14 -7.91
C GLU A 160 4.83 -6.17 -7.11
N HIS A 161 5.42 -5.13 -6.49
CA HIS A 161 4.67 -4.02 -5.91
C HIS A 161 3.92 -3.19 -6.95
N ASP A 162 4.55 -2.91 -8.10
CA ASP A 162 3.88 -2.22 -9.20
C ASP A 162 2.71 -3.06 -9.74
N ASP A 163 2.91 -4.39 -9.95
CA ASP A 163 1.86 -5.32 -10.37
C ASP A 163 0.69 -5.36 -9.37
N ALA A 164 0.99 -5.40 -8.06
CA ALA A 164 -0.02 -5.33 -7.01
C ALA A 164 -0.78 -3.99 -7.06
N GLY A 165 -0.10 -2.89 -7.33
CA GLY A 165 -0.71 -1.57 -7.54
C GLY A 165 -1.75 -1.59 -8.66
N ASP A 166 -1.44 -2.22 -9.79
CA ASP A 166 -2.36 -2.34 -10.93
C ASP A 166 -3.61 -3.16 -10.56
N ILE A 167 -3.46 -4.23 -9.77
CA ILE A 167 -4.60 -5.01 -9.27
C ILE A 167 -5.47 -4.16 -8.32
N LEU A 168 -4.86 -3.36 -7.44
CA LEU A 168 -5.62 -2.46 -6.57
C LEU A 168 -6.42 -1.42 -7.35
N GLU A 169 -5.88 -0.87 -8.43
CA GLU A 169 -6.61 0.07 -9.30
C GLU A 169 -7.80 -0.62 -9.97
N GLU A 170 -7.66 -1.87 -10.41
CA GLU A 170 -8.79 -2.64 -10.95
C GLU A 170 -9.86 -2.94 -9.88
N ILE A 171 -9.46 -3.29 -8.65
CA ILE A 171 -10.38 -3.45 -7.52
C ILE A 171 -11.15 -2.16 -7.26
N LYS A 172 -10.47 -1.01 -7.23
CA LYS A 172 -11.10 0.32 -7.07
C LYS A 172 -12.08 0.60 -8.20
N ARG A 173 -11.71 0.30 -9.44
CA ARG A 173 -12.57 0.48 -10.61
C ARG A 173 -13.85 -0.36 -10.51
N LEU A 174 -13.74 -1.64 -10.17
CA LEU A 174 -14.87 -2.57 -10.04
C LEU A 174 -15.83 -2.19 -8.91
N THR A 175 -15.32 -1.54 -7.87
CA THR A 175 -16.05 -1.21 -6.65
C THR A 175 -16.48 0.26 -6.56
N ASN A 176 -16.32 1.04 -7.64
CA ASN A 176 -16.52 2.48 -7.61
C ASN A 176 -15.76 3.13 -6.44
N ASN A 177 -14.45 2.94 -6.45
CA ASN A 177 -13.54 3.40 -5.39
C ASN A 177 -13.96 2.92 -3.99
N VAL A 178 -14.27 1.63 -3.89
CA VAL A 178 -14.68 0.91 -2.66
C VAL A 178 -15.87 1.60 -1.97
N THR A 179 -16.78 2.18 -2.76
CA THR A 179 -17.97 2.88 -2.27
C THR A 179 -19.19 1.96 -2.32
N PRO A 180 -19.76 1.56 -1.17
CA PRO A 180 -20.92 0.69 -1.16
C PRO A 180 -22.12 1.37 -1.87
N PRO A 181 -22.81 0.66 -2.81
CA PRO A 181 -23.97 1.23 -3.49
C PRO A 181 -25.15 1.39 -2.53
N GLU A 182 -26.08 2.25 -2.90
CA GLU A 182 -27.34 2.39 -2.16
C GLU A 182 -28.08 1.04 -2.10
N GLY A 183 -28.53 0.66 -0.91
CA GLY A 183 -29.18 -0.64 -0.68
C GLY A 183 -28.23 -1.83 -0.59
N ALA A 184 -26.91 -1.62 -0.50
CA ALA A 184 -25.97 -2.69 -0.22
C ALA A 184 -26.31 -3.42 1.08
N CYS A 185 -26.28 -4.75 1.05
CA CYS A 185 -26.53 -5.58 2.24
C CYS A 185 -25.36 -5.48 3.25
N VAL A 186 -25.55 -6.02 4.45
CA VAL A 186 -24.51 -5.99 5.51
C VAL A 186 -23.22 -6.64 5.03
N THR A 187 -23.29 -7.80 4.36
CA THR A 187 -22.09 -8.50 3.84
C THR A 187 -21.35 -7.64 2.82
N TRP A 188 -22.05 -6.96 1.92
CA TRP A 188 -21.44 -6.10 0.90
C TRP A 188 -20.74 -4.89 1.53
N ARG A 189 -21.38 -4.25 2.51
CA ARG A 189 -20.73 -3.14 3.25
C ARG A 189 -19.52 -3.60 4.04
N ALA A 190 -19.60 -4.78 4.67
CA ALA A 190 -18.47 -5.37 5.41
C ALA A 190 -17.31 -5.73 4.47
N LEU A 191 -17.60 -6.32 3.30
CA LEU A 191 -16.60 -6.58 2.25
C LEU A 191 -15.85 -5.29 1.87
N TYR A 192 -16.58 -4.21 1.57
CA TYR A 192 -15.94 -2.96 1.16
C TYR A 192 -15.16 -2.29 2.29
N ALA A 193 -15.62 -2.40 3.53
CA ALA A 193 -14.84 -1.95 4.69
C ALA A 193 -13.52 -2.73 4.80
N GLY A 194 -13.57 -4.07 4.69
CA GLY A 194 -12.37 -4.92 4.73
C GLY A 194 -11.41 -4.64 3.55
N ILE A 195 -11.92 -4.42 2.33
CA ILE A 195 -11.09 -4.04 1.18
C ILE A 195 -10.40 -2.69 1.43
N ASN A 196 -11.07 -1.70 2.00
CA ASN A 196 -10.44 -0.41 2.34
C ASN A 196 -9.33 -0.55 3.38
N GLU A 197 -9.52 -1.42 4.39
CA GLU A 197 -8.47 -1.73 5.37
C GLU A 197 -7.30 -2.42 4.71
N PHE A 198 -7.55 -3.43 3.88
CA PHE A 198 -6.52 -4.15 3.13
C PHE A 198 -5.70 -3.22 2.22
N ILE A 199 -6.35 -2.36 1.42
CA ILE A 199 -5.66 -1.38 0.56
C ILE A 199 -4.78 -0.46 1.40
N THR A 200 -5.30 0.03 2.53
CA THR A 200 -4.55 0.90 3.44
C THR A 200 -3.31 0.20 3.97
N ASP A 201 -3.46 -1.03 4.45
CA ASP A 201 -2.37 -1.82 5.01
C ASP A 201 -1.34 -2.22 3.96
N LEU A 202 -1.77 -2.57 2.76
CA LEU A 202 -0.85 -2.92 1.67
C LEU A 202 -0.03 -1.69 1.20
N MET A 203 -0.64 -0.52 1.09
CA MET A 203 0.09 0.70 0.73
C MET A 203 1.12 1.09 1.79
N GLU A 204 0.81 0.95 3.09
CA GLU A 204 1.77 1.21 4.17
C GLU A 204 2.88 0.16 4.22
N HIS A 205 2.57 -1.11 3.98
CA HIS A 205 3.51 -2.21 3.86
C HIS A 205 4.54 -1.91 2.77
N ILE A 206 4.08 -1.73 1.53
CA ILE A 206 4.93 -1.41 0.37
C ILE A 206 5.72 -0.11 0.61
N HIS A 207 5.12 0.88 1.28
CA HIS A 207 5.83 2.12 1.62
C HIS A 207 7.04 1.88 2.53
N LEU A 208 6.89 1.08 3.58
CA LEU A 208 7.99 0.75 4.49
C LEU A 208 9.13 0.05 3.75
N GLU A 209 8.81 -0.79 2.78
CA GLU A 209 9.81 -1.51 1.99
C GLU A 209 10.47 -0.62 0.94
N ASN A 210 9.69 -0.06 0.03
CA ASN A 210 10.21 0.70 -1.10
C ASN A 210 10.90 2.01 -0.69
N ASN A 211 10.42 2.67 0.37
CA ASN A 211 10.91 4.00 0.74
C ASN A 211 11.84 4.01 1.98
N LEU A 212 11.92 2.91 2.73
CA LEU A 212 12.76 2.81 3.94
C LEU A 212 13.67 1.59 3.93
N LEU A 213 13.11 0.37 3.96
CA LEU A 213 13.89 -0.86 4.13
C LEU A 213 14.87 -1.09 2.97
N PHE A 214 14.37 -1.10 1.74
CA PHE A 214 15.17 -1.41 0.54
C PHE A 214 16.27 -0.38 0.26
N PRO A 215 15.99 0.94 0.26
CA PRO A 215 17.04 1.95 0.05
C PRO A 215 18.15 1.88 1.10
N ARG A 216 17.80 1.69 2.38
CA ARG A 216 18.75 1.59 3.48
C ARG A 216 19.58 0.32 3.39
N ALA A 217 18.96 -0.82 3.07
CA ALA A 217 19.66 -2.08 2.84
C ALA A 217 20.70 -1.96 1.71
N LEU A 218 20.32 -1.35 0.57
CA LEU A 218 21.23 -1.10 -0.56
C LEU A 218 22.39 -0.16 -0.21
N CYS A 219 22.18 0.79 0.70
CA CYS A 219 23.27 1.64 1.24
C CYS A 219 24.22 0.87 2.17
N GLY A 220 23.84 -0.33 2.65
CA GLY A 220 24.67 -1.21 3.48
C GLY A 220 24.60 -0.91 4.97
N GLU A 221 23.42 -0.48 5.40
CA GLU A 221 23.06 -0.40 6.83
C GLU A 221 22.79 -1.79 7.41
#